data_d87aa80cf7a20b76adf4b2f2b4a69268
#
_entry.id   d87aa80cf7a20b76adf4b2f2b4a69268
#
_cell.length_a   1.000
_cell.length_b   1.000
_cell.length_c   1.000
_cell.angle_alpha   90.00
_cell.angle_beta   90.00
_cell.angle_gamma   90.00
#
_symmetry.space_group_name_H-M   'P 1'
#
loop_
_entity.id
_entity.type
_entity.pdbx_description
1 polymer ?
#
loop_
_entity_poly.entity_id
_entity_poly.type
_entity_poly.pdbx_seq_one_letter_code
_entity_poly.pdbx_strand_id
1 'polypeptide(L)'
;MIYLDHAAATPIRKEVLKEMQPYFSKFFGNPSSAHTLGEESKAAIEEASEDIKKVINAAGNGKIIFTSSGTESINLALLGVARATNKRHIITTKIEHPAV
;
A
#
# COMPACT_ATOMS: atom_id res chain seq x y z
N MET A 1 -10.88 29.32 5.44
CA MET A 1 -9.46 29.00 5.20
C MET A 1 -9.35 28.34 3.84
N ILE A 2 -8.43 28.75 2.99
CA ILE A 2 -8.12 28.09 1.71
C ILE A 2 -6.87 27.24 1.95
N TYR A 3 -6.98 25.91 1.78
CA TYR A 3 -5.87 24.98 1.93
C TYR A 3 -5.22 24.73 0.56
N LEU A 4 -3.94 25.03 0.42
CA LEU A 4 -3.18 24.96 -0.83
C LEU A 4 -1.99 23.98 -0.77
N ASP A 5 -1.93 23.11 0.23
CA ASP A 5 -0.83 22.17 0.47
C ASP A 5 -1.25 20.71 0.28
N HIS A 6 -1.98 20.44 -0.79
CA HIS A 6 -2.41 19.06 -1.12
C HIS A 6 -1.27 18.13 -1.53
N ALA A 7 -0.08 18.68 -1.81
CA ALA A 7 1.11 17.87 -2.02
C ALA A 7 1.60 17.20 -0.73
N ALA A 8 1.39 17.84 0.43
CA ALA A 8 1.76 17.28 1.72
C ALA A 8 0.70 16.30 2.26
N ALA A 9 -0.57 16.70 2.21
CA ALA A 9 -1.67 15.86 2.69
C ALA A 9 -3.01 16.24 2.06
N THR A 10 -3.88 15.27 1.92
CA THR A 10 -5.26 15.46 1.45
C THR A 10 -6.25 14.83 2.44
N PRO A 11 -7.46 15.38 2.58
CA PRO A 11 -8.50 14.73 3.38
C PRO A 11 -8.92 13.41 2.74
N ILE A 12 -9.26 12.43 3.56
CA ILE A 12 -9.84 11.18 3.08
C ILE A 12 -11.23 11.48 2.50
N ARG A 13 -11.51 10.96 1.31
CA ARG A 13 -12.83 11.09 0.70
C ARG A 13 -13.88 10.37 1.54
N LYS A 14 -15.10 10.93 1.59
CA LYS A 14 -16.19 10.41 2.43
C LYS A 14 -16.58 8.97 2.06
N GLU A 15 -16.55 8.65 0.77
CA GLU A 15 -16.84 7.31 0.26
C GLU A 15 -15.79 6.30 0.76
N VAL A 16 -14.51 6.67 0.71
CA VAL A 16 -13.41 5.84 1.21
C VAL A 16 -13.52 5.63 2.71
N LEU A 17 -13.80 6.70 3.48
CA LEU A 17 -13.99 6.61 4.92
C LEU A 17 -15.13 5.65 5.28
N LYS A 18 -16.25 5.70 4.54
CA LYS A 18 -17.39 4.80 4.73
C LYS A 18 -17.01 3.33 4.52
N GLU A 19 -16.24 3.03 3.47
CA GLU A 19 -15.75 1.68 3.19
C GLU A 19 -14.73 1.18 4.23
N MET A 20 -13.91 2.06 4.80
CA MET A 20 -12.96 1.72 5.87
C MET A 20 -13.65 1.40 7.21
N GLN A 21 -14.77 2.07 7.50
CA GLN A 21 -15.41 2.07 8.83
C GLN A 21 -15.73 0.67 9.38
N PRO A 22 -16.23 -0.31 8.61
CA PRO A 22 -16.49 -1.66 9.11
C PRO A 22 -15.25 -2.39 9.64
N TYR A 23 -14.06 -2.08 9.11
CA TYR A 23 -12.81 -2.75 9.50
C TYR A 23 -12.27 -2.30 10.85
N PHE A 24 -12.79 -1.20 11.41
CA PHE A 24 -12.40 -0.75 12.75
C PHE A 24 -13.19 -1.47 13.88
N SER A 25 -14.30 -2.15 13.56
CA SER A 25 -15.16 -2.71 14.60
C SER A 25 -15.82 -4.05 14.25
N LYS A 26 -16.15 -4.29 12.98
CA LYS A 26 -16.85 -5.50 12.55
C LYS A 26 -15.88 -6.54 11.97
N PHE A 27 -15.05 -6.15 11.03
CA PHE A 27 -14.09 -7.03 10.32
C PHE A 27 -12.67 -6.82 10.84
N PHE A 28 -12.50 -6.93 12.17
CA PHE A 28 -11.24 -6.64 12.87
C PHE A 28 -10.33 -7.88 13.01
N GLY A 29 -10.67 -9.00 12.42
CA GLY A 29 -9.93 -10.24 12.55
C GLY A 29 -8.50 -10.15 12.00
N ASN A 30 -7.58 -10.85 12.65
CA ASN A 30 -6.23 -10.96 12.11
C ASN A 30 -6.25 -11.85 10.85
N PRO A 31 -5.83 -11.36 9.68
CA PRO A 31 -5.86 -12.12 8.43
C PRO A 31 -4.97 -13.39 8.43
N SER A 32 -4.11 -13.56 9.43
CA SER A 32 -3.31 -14.78 9.62
C SER A 32 -4.01 -15.85 10.47
N SER A 33 -5.17 -15.54 11.05
CA SER A 33 -5.92 -16.48 11.88
C SER A 33 -6.81 -17.40 11.03
N ALA A 34 -6.83 -18.69 11.39
CA ALA A 34 -7.58 -19.71 10.67
C ALA A 34 -9.03 -19.89 11.17
N HIS A 35 -9.69 -18.78 11.50
CA HIS A 35 -11.10 -18.75 11.88
C HIS A 35 -11.83 -17.70 11.06
N THR A 36 -13.16 -17.74 11.03
CA THR A 36 -14.03 -16.92 10.15
C THR A 36 -13.66 -15.44 10.10
N LEU A 37 -13.41 -14.79 11.27
CA LEU A 37 -13.03 -13.37 11.29
C LEU A 37 -11.67 -13.11 10.60
N GLY A 38 -10.73 -14.04 10.72
CA GLY A 38 -9.44 -13.94 10.04
C GLY A 38 -9.60 -14.15 8.53
N GLU A 39 -10.40 -15.12 8.12
CA GLU A 39 -10.69 -15.42 6.71
C GLU A 39 -11.40 -14.25 6.03
N GLU A 40 -12.37 -13.60 6.70
CA GLU A 40 -13.06 -12.40 6.19
C GLU A 40 -12.07 -11.25 5.96
N SER A 41 -11.19 -11.00 6.91
CA SER A 41 -10.17 -9.95 6.77
C SER A 41 -9.16 -10.26 5.66
N LYS A 42 -8.76 -11.52 5.54
CA LYS A 42 -7.87 -11.99 4.47
C LYS A 42 -8.51 -11.82 3.09
N ALA A 43 -9.76 -12.23 2.92
CA ALA A 43 -10.50 -12.07 1.67
C ALA A 43 -10.59 -10.61 1.24
N ALA A 44 -10.85 -9.70 2.17
CA ALA A 44 -10.89 -8.26 1.89
C ALA A 44 -9.53 -7.70 1.39
N ILE A 45 -8.42 -8.16 1.96
CA ILE A 45 -7.07 -7.77 1.51
C ILE A 45 -6.78 -8.33 0.12
N GLU A 46 -7.19 -9.56 -0.16
CA GLU A 46 -7.02 -10.20 -1.47
C GLU A 46 -7.84 -9.46 -2.54
N GLU A 47 -9.11 -9.14 -2.26
CA GLU A 47 -9.96 -8.36 -3.16
C GLU A 47 -9.36 -6.97 -3.45
N ALA A 48 -8.96 -6.23 -2.41
CA ALA A 48 -8.30 -4.92 -2.57
C ALA A 48 -7.02 -5.03 -3.41
N SER A 49 -6.24 -6.10 -3.24
CA SER A 49 -5.04 -6.35 -4.04
C SER A 49 -5.36 -6.55 -5.52
N GLU A 50 -6.40 -7.31 -5.84
CA GLU A 50 -6.83 -7.52 -7.22
C GLU A 50 -7.36 -6.23 -7.85
N ASP A 51 -8.09 -5.41 -7.10
CA ASP A 51 -8.58 -4.12 -7.59
C ASP A 51 -7.43 -3.13 -7.87
N ILE A 52 -6.43 -3.08 -6.99
CA ILE A 52 -5.22 -2.28 -7.24
C ILE A 52 -4.52 -2.76 -8.52
N LYS A 53 -4.34 -4.07 -8.70
CA LYS A 53 -3.73 -4.62 -9.93
C LYS A 53 -4.47 -4.18 -11.18
N LYS A 54 -5.81 -4.21 -11.17
CA LYS A 54 -6.63 -3.74 -12.30
C LYS A 54 -6.37 -2.26 -12.60
N VAL A 55 -6.37 -1.41 -11.55
CA VAL A 55 -6.19 0.04 -11.70
C VAL A 55 -4.83 0.41 -12.28
N ILE A 56 -3.76 -0.27 -11.85
CA ILE A 56 -2.39 -0.02 -12.34
C ILE A 56 -2.04 -0.85 -13.57
N ASN A 57 -3.00 -1.59 -14.12
CA ASN A 57 -2.82 -2.49 -15.28
C ASN A 57 -1.68 -3.51 -15.07
N ALA A 58 -1.51 -4.00 -13.85
CA ALA A 58 -0.53 -5.03 -13.49
C ALA A 58 -1.15 -6.43 -13.66
N ALA A 59 -1.45 -6.82 -14.90
CA ALA A 59 -1.93 -8.17 -15.20
C ALA A 59 -0.81 -9.20 -15.01
N GLY A 60 -1.12 -10.36 -14.44
CA GLY A 60 -0.20 -11.48 -14.30
C GLY A 60 0.19 -11.81 -12.85
N ASN A 61 1.34 -12.44 -12.65
CA ASN A 61 1.78 -12.98 -11.37
C ASN A 61 2.35 -11.93 -10.38
N GLY A 62 2.14 -10.64 -10.63
CA GLY A 62 2.54 -9.57 -9.72
C GLY A 62 1.84 -9.66 -8.37
N LYS A 63 2.54 -9.32 -7.30
CA LYS A 63 2.01 -9.30 -5.94
C LYS A 63 1.95 -7.87 -5.42
N ILE A 64 0.82 -7.47 -4.85
CA ILE A 64 0.72 -6.22 -4.10
C ILE A 64 1.23 -6.45 -2.68
N ILE A 65 2.10 -5.56 -2.22
CA ILE A 65 2.63 -5.56 -0.86
C ILE A 65 2.16 -4.28 -0.18
N PHE A 66 1.32 -4.42 0.83
CA PHE A 66 0.89 -3.31 1.67
C PHE A 66 2.00 -2.98 2.67
N THR A 67 2.27 -1.69 2.84
CA THR A 67 3.27 -1.17 3.76
C THR A 67 2.65 -0.11 4.66
N SER A 68 3.33 0.26 5.73
CA SER A 68 2.84 1.27 6.68
C SER A 68 2.97 2.71 6.15
N SER A 69 3.80 2.94 5.14
CA SER A 69 4.07 4.28 4.62
C SER A 69 4.73 4.27 3.25
N GLY A 70 4.68 5.40 2.54
CA GLY A 70 5.43 5.60 1.30
C GLY A 70 6.95 5.45 1.50
N THR A 71 7.48 5.89 2.64
CA THR A 71 8.90 5.70 2.99
C THR A 71 9.27 4.22 3.04
N GLU A 72 8.46 3.39 3.68
CA GLU A 72 8.69 1.94 3.70
C GLU A 72 8.60 1.33 2.29
N SER A 73 7.60 1.72 1.51
CA SER A 73 7.44 1.24 0.12
C SER A 73 8.66 1.56 -0.74
N ILE A 74 9.16 2.80 -0.68
CA ILE A 74 10.33 3.25 -1.44
C ILE A 74 11.57 2.47 -1.01
N ASN A 75 11.83 2.36 0.28
CA ASN A 75 12.99 1.63 0.79
C ASN A 75 12.91 0.14 0.48
N LEU A 76 11.72 -0.47 0.57
CA LEU A 76 11.51 -1.86 0.19
C LEU A 76 11.80 -2.09 -1.29
N ALA A 77 11.35 -1.20 -2.17
CA ALA A 77 11.59 -1.28 -3.59
C ALA A 77 13.09 -1.09 -3.93
N LEU A 78 13.70 0.00 -3.46
CA LEU A 78 15.08 0.34 -3.81
C LEU A 78 16.08 -0.67 -3.23
N LEU A 79 16.03 -0.90 -1.92
CA LEU A 79 16.94 -1.81 -1.23
C LEU A 79 16.63 -3.26 -1.56
N GLY A 80 15.36 -3.62 -1.73
CA GLY A 80 14.94 -4.96 -2.12
C GLY A 80 15.49 -5.34 -3.49
N VAL A 81 15.33 -4.50 -4.50
CA VAL A 81 15.87 -4.74 -5.86
C VAL A 81 17.39 -4.72 -5.85
N ALA A 82 18.02 -3.77 -5.17
CA ALA A 82 19.48 -3.69 -5.09
C ALA A 82 20.10 -4.96 -4.45
N ARG A 83 19.44 -5.52 -3.43
CA ARG A 83 19.91 -6.76 -2.77
C ARG A 83 19.57 -8.04 -3.56
N ALA A 84 18.44 -8.05 -4.27
CA ALA A 84 18.01 -9.22 -5.04
C ALA A 84 18.72 -9.35 -6.40
N THR A 85 19.41 -8.31 -6.85
CA THR A 85 20.11 -8.29 -8.13
C THR A 85 21.62 -8.14 -7.94
N ASN A 86 22.41 -8.59 -8.92
CA ASN A 86 23.86 -8.36 -8.94
C ASN A 86 24.24 -6.94 -9.39
N LYS A 87 23.25 -6.06 -9.62
CA LYS A 87 23.49 -4.67 -10.01
C LYS A 87 23.84 -3.85 -8.78
N ARG A 88 24.97 -3.15 -8.82
CA ARG A 88 25.49 -2.37 -7.68
C ARG A 88 25.44 -0.86 -7.90
N HIS A 89 24.76 -0.41 -8.96
CA HIS A 89 24.69 0.99 -9.32
C HIS A 89 23.26 1.46 -9.23
N ILE A 90 23.01 2.52 -8.43
CA ILE A 90 21.73 3.20 -8.30
C ILE A 90 21.92 4.62 -8.81
N ILE A 91 21.07 5.07 -9.72
CA ILE A 91 21.05 6.43 -10.23
C ILE A 91 19.79 7.11 -9.64
N THR A 92 19.98 8.25 -9.02
CA THR A 92 18.91 9.05 -8.42
C THR A 92 19.19 10.54 -8.62
N THR A 93 18.27 11.41 -8.23
CA THR A 93 18.41 12.86 -8.30
C THR A 93 18.62 13.47 -6.91
N LYS A 94 19.11 14.73 -6.87
CA LYS A 94 19.28 15.47 -5.60
C LYS A 94 17.98 16.13 -5.09
N ILE A 95 16.91 16.06 -5.89
CA ILE A 95 15.62 16.70 -5.60
C ILE A 95 14.53 15.69 -5.21
N GLU A 96 14.91 14.45 -4.95
CA GLU A 96 13.99 13.40 -4.50
C GLU A 96 13.47 13.67 -3.09
N HIS A 97 12.37 13.01 -2.76
CA HIS A 97 11.87 13.01 -1.38
C HIS A 97 12.91 12.37 -0.44
N PRO A 98 13.05 12.84 0.83
CA PRO A 98 14.02 12.29 1.80
C PRO A 98 13.93 10.77 2.05
N ALA A 99 12.87 10.12 1.60
CA ALA A 99 12.72 8.66 1.68
C ALA A 99 13.59 7.89 0.66
N VAL A 100 14.09 8.57 -0.38
CA VAL A 100 14.99 8.03 -1.40
C VAL A 100 16.44 8.18 -0.99
#